data_7eb55d87c1f528f6f0005c1db1847b3b
#
_entry.id   7eb55d87c1f528f6f0005c1db1847b3b
#
_cell.length_a   1.000
_cell.length_b   1.000
_cell.length_c   1.000
_cell.angle_alpha   90.00
_cell.angle_beta   90.00
_cell.angle_gamma   90.00
#
_symmetry.space_group_name_H-M   'P 1'
#
loop_
_entity.id
_entity.type
_entity.pdbx_description
1 polymer ?
#
loop_
_entity_poly.entity_id
_entity_poly.type
_entity_poly.pdbx_seq_one_letter_code
_entity_poly.pdbx_strand_id
1 'polypeptide(L)'
;MQMAKVSCALERHAAAKLPYISVLTDPTTGGVTASFAMQGDVILAEPRALIGFAGQRVIKDTIKQELPEGFQTAEFALDHGLIDAIVERGELRSVLAHLLALHLATASAVRGEQEHEPGDRDILVSYEAVRENLASGTDTYNTVTYGDLTVGGGLPFAGGVDSARAKLRGRMAAVTERFDRRGSSMRKRLEKALSTGGFDAEAGVSLEDASAAAREATAPTSNRAWESVQLARNVHRPTALAYIDSFVDGFIELHGDRMFGDDGAVVCGLGWIEGRAVTVIAQEKGRDLKERIARNFGCPQPEGYRKSLRLMRQAEKFGRSVVCLVDTQGAFCGMEAEERGQGNAIADNLLALAGLRVPVVSVLLGEGGSGGALALALADRVAMQEHAVYS
;
A
#
# COMPACT_ATOMS: atom_id res chain seq x y z
N MET A 1 0.91 8.07 -5.52
CA MET A 1 2.27 7.94 -6.12
C MET A 1 3.40 8.23 -5.12
N GLN A 2 3.38 9.34 -4.36
CA GLN A 2 4.49 9.63 -3.42
C GLN A 2 4.56 8.64 -2.25
N MET A 3 3.43 8.28 -1.66
CA MET A 3 3.34 7.27 -0.61
C MET A 3 4.03 5.96 -1.02
N ALA A 4 3.69 5.43 -2.20
CA ALA A 4 4.30 4.22 -2.73
C ALA A 4 5.83 4.33 -2.90
N LYS A 5 6.33 5.50 -3.35
CA LYS A 5 7.78 5.72 -3.47
C LYS A 5 8.48 5.67 -2.12
N VAL A 6 7.87 6.25 -1.09
CA VAL A 6 8.43 6.22 0.26
C VAL A 6 8.42 4.79 0.82
N SER A 7 7.30 4.05 0.67
CA SER A 7 7.23 2.65 1.11
C SER A 7 8.26 1.76 0.41
N CYS A 8 8.47 1.94 -0.91
CA CYS A 8 9.54 1.23 -1.62
C CYS A 8 10.96 1.61 -1.14
N ALA A 9 11.15 2.84 -0.67
CA ALA A 9 12.42 3.24 -0.09
C ALA A 9 12.63 2.64 1.30
N LEU A 10 11.57 2.60 2.11
CA LEU A 10 11.59 1.98 3.45
C LEU A 10 11.80 0.48 3.38
N GLU A 11 11.23 -0.21 2.39
CA GLU A 11 11.51 -1.64 2.18
C GLU A 11 13.00 -1.89 1.88
N ARG A 12 13.64 -1.06 1.04
CA ARG A 12 15.09 -1.15 0.81
C ARG A 12 15.91 -0.83 2.07
N HIS A 13 15.43 0.10 2.89
CA HIS A 13 16.02 0.46 4.17
C HIS A 13 15.94 -0.73 5.16
N ALA A 14 14.77 -1.36 5.26
CA ALA A 14 14.56 -2.54 6.08
C ALA A 14 15.40 -3.74 5.61
N ALA A 15 15.52 -3.95 4.28
CA ALA A 15 16.38 -4.99 3.70
C ALA A 15 17.86 -4.78 4.06
N ALA A 16 18.29 -3.53 4.28
CA ALA A 16 19.62 -3.18 4.77
C ALA A 16 19.73 -3.32 6.31
N LYS A 17 18.67 -3.73 7.01
CA LYS A 17 18.60 -3.87 8.47
C LYS A 17 18.90 -2.58 9.22
N LEU A 18 18.47 -1.46 8.66
CA LEU A 18 18.58 -0.15 9.28
C LEU A 18 17.31 0.18 10.06
N PRO A 19 17.39 0.72 11.28
CA PRO A 19 16.22 1.07 12.06
C PRO A 19 15.48 2.26 11.46
N TYR A 20 14.16 2.20 11.44
CA TYR A 20 13.28 3.29 11.08
C TYR A 20 12.41 3.68 12.28
N ILE A 21 12.65 4.84 12.86
CA ILE A 21 11.87 5.39 13.97
C ILE A 21 10.97 6.50 13.41
N SER A 22 9.66 6.32 13.53
CA SER A 22 8.67 7.33 13.16
C SER A 22 8.28 8.16 14.38
N VAL A 23 8.26 9.49 14.23
CA VAL A 23 7.80 10.42 15.27
C VAL A 23 6.60 11.17 14.75
N LEU A 24 5.43 10.89 15.32
CA LEU A 24 4.16 11.47 14.91
C LEU A 24 3.92 12.80 15.64
N THR A 25 3.77 13.86 14.87
CA THR A 25 3.48 15.21 15.40
C THR A 25 2.06 15.63 15.04
N ASP A 26 1.58 16.72 15.62
CA ASP A 26 0.26 17.25 15.37
C ASP A 26 0.20 18.15 14.12
N PRO A 27 -0.66 17.85 13.11
CA PRO A 27 -1.43 16.64 12.91
C PRO A 27 -0.70 15.63 12.02
N THR A 28 -0.89 14.33 12.26
CA THR A 28 -0.49 13.24 11.36
C THR A 28 -1.74 12.53 10.86
N THR A 29 -2.21 12.87 9.65
CA THR A 29 -3.50 12.38 9.13
C THR A 29 -3.44 11.97 7.67
N GLY A 30 -4.47 11.25 7.21
CA GLY A 30 -4.67 10.90 5.81
C GLY A 30 -3.62 9.97 5.24
N GLY A 31 -3.12 10.31 4.06
CA GLY A 31 -2.12 9.51 3.36
C GLY A 31 -0.79 9.35 4.10
N VAL A 32 -0.43 10.28 4.97
CA VAL A 32 0.79 10.18 5.80
C VAL A 32 0.64 9.04 6.79
N THR A 33 -0.48 8.98 7.51
CA THR A 33 -0.81 7.88 8.44
C THR A 33 -0.91 6.55 7.69
N ALA A 34 -1.63 6.53 6.56
CA ALA A 34 -1.80 5.32 5.76
C ALA A 34 -0.56 4.89 4.95
N SER A 35 0.62 5.39 5.30
CA SER A 35 1.87 5.04 4.65
C SER A 35 3.05 5.12 5.62
N PHE A 36 4.07 5.91 5.32
CA PHE A 36 5.33 5.88 6.03
C PHE A 36 5.23 6.19 7.54
N ALA A 37 4.25 6.96 7.99
CA ALA A 37 4.09 7.26 9.42
C ALA A 37 3.86 5.99 10.26
N MET A 38 3.10 5.02 9.74
CA MET A 38 2.80 3.74 10.42
C MET A 38 3.67 2.58 9.95
N GLN A 39 4.79 2.84 9.30
CA GLN A 39 5.76 1.82 8.85
C GLN A 39 7.04 1.81 9.70
N GLY A 40 7.09 2.55 10.81
CA GLY A 40 8.24 2.57 11.71
C GLY A 40 8.45 1.23 12.40
N ASP A 41 9.72 0.83 12.59
CA ASP A 41 10.07 -0.25 13.53
C ASP A 41 9.74 0.16 14.97
N VAL A 42 9.82 1.46 15.25
CA VAL A 42 9.33 2.11 16.47
C VAL A 42 8.55 3.36 16.08
N ILE A 43 7.35 3.49 16.60
CA ILE A 43 6.44 4.60 16.33
C ILE A 43 6.20 5.38 17.63
N LEU A 44 6.72 6.59 17.68
CA LEU A 44 6.55 7.52 18.81
C LEU A 44 5.55 8.60 18.43
N ALA A 45 4.85 9.17 19.39
CA ALA A 45 3.97 10.32 19.18
C ALA A 45 4.21 11.40 20.21
N GLU A 46 3.99 12.66 19.84
CA GLU A 46 3.88 13.76 20.81
C GLU A 46 2.53 13.70 21.53
N PRO A 47 2.46 14.10 22.81
CA PRO A 47 1.20 14.09 23.55
C PRO A 47 0.10 14.91 22.84
N ARG A 48 -1.10 14.37 22.83
CA ARG A 48 -2.31 14.99 22.25
C ARG A 48 -2.23 15.23 20.73
N ALA A 49 -1.20 14.75 20.04
CA ALA A 49 -1.12 14.85 18.59
C ALA A 49 -2.33 14.17 17.94
N LEU A 50 -2.93 14.83 16.95
CA LEU A 50 -4.01 14.26 16.15
C LEU A 50 -3.44 13.23 15.17
N ILE A 51 -3.81 11.96 15.35
CA ILE A 51 -3.32 10.83 14.55
C ILE A 51 -4.51 10.03 14.03
N GLY A 52 -4.70 9.98 12.73
CA GLY A 52 -5.82 9.23 12.15
C GLY A 52 -5.74 9.14 10.64
N PHE A 53 -6.42 8.15 10.06
CA PHE A 53 -6.48 8.01 8.61
C PHE A 53 -7.54 8.94 8.02
N ALA A 54 -8.80 8.76 8.39
CA ALA A 54 -9.87 9.66 7.97
C ALA A 54 -9.96 10.87 8.92
N GLY A 55 -10.09 12.07 8.38
CA GLY A 55 -10.26 13.26 9.21
C GLY A 55 -11.54 13.19 10.04
N GLN A 56 -11.51 13.68 11.29
CA GLN A 56 -12.65 13.68 12.23
C GLN A 56 -13.94 14.21 11.59
N ARG A 57 -13.85 15.30 10.80
CA ARG A 57 -14.99 15.87 10.09
C ARG A 57 -15.60 14.86 9.09
N VAL A 58 -14.77 14.16 8.34
CA VAL A 58 -15.24 13.18 7.36
C VAL A 58 -15.94 12.01 8.05
N ILE A 59 -15.37 11.53 9.16
CA ILE A 59 -15.98 10.46 9.97
C ILE A 59 -17.34 10.93 10.50
N LYS A 60 -17.39 12.08 11.18
CA LYS A 60 -18.61 12.68 11.73
C LYS A 60 -19.69 12.86 10.66
N ASP A 61 -19.32 13.38 9.48
CA ASP A 61 -20.25 13.56 8.36
C ASP A 61 -20.75 12.22 7.79
N THR A 62 -19.94 11.15 7.88
CA THR A 62 -20.28 9.82 7.38
C THR A 62 -21.19 9.07 8.34
N ILE A 63 -20.83 8.99 9.64
CA ILE A 63 -21.60 8.22 10.63
C ILE A 63 -22.77 9.03 11.23
N LYS A 64 -22.81 10.35 11.01
CA LYS A 64 -23.82 11.28 11.55
C LYS A 64 -23.94 11.25 13.09
N GLN A 65 -22.81 11.01 13.77
CA GLN A 65 -22.72 10.98 15.24
C GLN A 65 -21.59 11.87 15.71
N GLU A 66 -21.68 12.33 16.95
CA GLU A 66 -20.57 13.02 17.61
C GLU A 66 -19.47 12.00 17.94
N LEU A 67 -18.22 12.43 17.76
CA LEU A 67 -17.06 11.61 18.08
C LEU A 67 -16.76 11.66 19.58
N PRO A 68 -16.28 10.58 20.18
CA PRO A 68 -15.86 10.57 21.58
C PRO A 68 -14.77 11.62 21.86
N GLU A 69 -14.74 12.13 23.08
CA GLU A 69 -13.64 12.99 23.53
C GLU A 69 -12.31 12.21 23.46
N GLY A 70 -11.26 12.87 22.97
CA GLY A 70 -9.95 12.22 22.81
C GLY A 70 -9.83 11.31 21.58
N PHE A 71 -10.86 11.16 20.77
CA PHE A 71 -10.80 10.33 19.54
C PHE A 71 -9.70 10.80 18.59
N GLN A 72 -8.91 9.88 18.09
CA GLN A 72 -7.74 10.11 17.22
C GLN A 72 -6.62 10.95 17.86
N THR A 73 -6.53 11.01 19.18
CA THR A 73 -5.33 11.57 19.85
C THR A 73 -4.20 10.54 19.92
N ALA A 74 -2.99 10.98 20.29
CA ALA A 74 -1.87 10.08 20.54
C ALA A 74 -2.21 9.06 21.65
N GLU A 75 -2.94 9.51 22.70
CA GLU A 75 -3.41 8.66 23.79
C GLU A 75 -4.37 7.58 23.28
N PHE A 76 -5.32 7.97 22.43
CA PHE A 76 -6.21 7.01 21.75
C PHE A 76 -5.41 5.99 20.93
N ALA A 77 -4.42 6.44 20.16
CA ALA A 77 -3.61 5.57 19.34
C ALA A 77 -2.77 4.58 20.20
N LEU A 78 -2.29 5.02 21.37
CA LEU A 78 -1.57 4.18 22.31
C LEU A 78 -2.49 3.13 22.95
N ASP A 79 -3.67 3.53 23.40
CA ASP A 79 -4.66 2.63 24.02
C ASP A 79 -5.14 1.54 23.05
N HIS A 80 -5.16 1.83 21.73
CA HIS A 80 -5.52 0.87 20.69
C HIS A 80 -4.31 0.11 20.12
N GLY A 81 -3.11 0.31 20.67
CA GLY A 81 -1.90 -0.40 20.24
C GLY A 81 -1.40 -0.03 18.84
N LEU A 82 -1.70 1.16 18.37
CA LEU A 82 -1.31 1.66 17.05
C LEU A 82 0.07 2.33 17.04
N ILE A 83 0.57 2.73 18.21
CA ILE A 83 1.89 3.34 18.42
C ILE A 83 2.57 2.70 19.64
N ASP A 84 3.89 2.88 19.78
CA ASP A 84 4.67 2.25 20.86
C ASP A 84 4.75 3.12 22.10
N ALA A 85 4.88 4.44 21.98
CA ALA A 85 4.98 5.34 23.12
C ALA A 85 4.61 6.79 22.79
N ILE A 86 4.22 7.51 23.84
CA ILE A 86 4.04 8.97 23.80
C ILE A 86 5.25 9.59 24.48
N VAL A 87 5.88 10.57 23.83
CA VAL A 87 7.11 11.21 24.28
C VAL A 87 6.98 12.72 24.14
N GLU A 88 7.20 13.44 25.23
CA GLU A 88 7.25 14.89 25.22
C GLU A 88 8.39 15.40 24.31
N ARG A 89 8.12 16.48 23.59
CA ARG A 89 9.08 17.06 22.62
C ARG A 89 10.46 17.32 23.25
N GLY A 90 10.48 17.76 24.50
CA GLY A 90 11.72 18.00 25.24
C GLY A 90 12.56 16.77 25.50
N GLU A 91 11.91 15.58 25.56
CA GLU A 91 12.54 14.30 25.84
C GLU A 91 12.90 13.50 24.59
N LEU A 92 12.33 13.85 23.42
CA LEU A 92 12.53 13.11 22.18
C LEU A 92 14.01 12.85 21.87
N ARG A 93 14.87 13.84 22.12
CA ARG A 93 16.30 13.71 21.83
C ARG A 93 16.95 12.58 22.64
N SER A 94 16.65 12.50 23.93
CA SER A 94 17.22 11.47 24.82
C SER A 94 16.67 10.10 24.50
N VAL A 95 15.37 10.00 24.23
CA VAL A 95 14.71 8.76 23.85
C VAL A 95 15.24 8.22 22.50
N LEU A 96 15.35 9.08 21.50
CA LEU A 96 15.89 8.72 20.18
C LEU A 96 17.37 8.26 20.29
N ALA A 97 18.20 8.97 21.05
CA ALA A 97 19.58 8.58 21.26
C ALA A 97 19.68 7.19 21.93
N HIS A 98 18.84 6.91 22.91
CA HIS A 98 18.80 5.61 23.58
C HIS A 98 18.35 4.49 22.63
N LEU A 99 17.26 4.70 21.88
CA LEU A 99 16.78 3.74 20.89
C LEU A 99 17.83 3.41 19.84
N LEU A 100 18.49 4.44 19.30
CA LEU A 100 19.56 4.25 18.30
C LEU A 100 20.74 3.50 18.88
N ALA A 101 21.15 3.80 20.12
CA ALA A 101 22.23 3.07 20.81
C ALA A 101 21.92 1.58 20.97
N LEU A 102 20.66 1.23 21.34
CA LEU A 102 20.23 -0.16 21.46
C LEU A 102 20.31 -0.90 20.11
N HIS A 103 19.87 -0.29 19.03
CA HIS A 103 19.90 -0.90 17.70
C HIS A 103 21.33 -1.05 17.16
N LEU A 104 22.22 -0.08 17.43
CA LEU A 104 23.64 -0.16 17.05
C LEU A 104 24.39 -1.24 17.83
N ALA A 105 24.15 -1.37 19.11
CA ALA A 105 24.76 -2.41 19.95
C ALA A 105 24.40 -3.82 19.41
N THR A 106 23.14 -4.03 19.01
CA THR A 106 22.69 -5.31 18.43
C THR A 106 23.35 -5.57 17.07
N ALA A 107 23.51 -4.55 16.23
CA ALA A 107 24.14 -4.70 14.93
C ALA A 107 25.62 -5.10 15.03
N SER A 108 26.33 -4.63 16.05
CA SER A 108 27.73 -5.01 16.33
C SER A 108 27.82 -6.47 16.81
N ALA A 109 26.91 -6.91 17.67
CA ALA A 109 26.87 -8.29 18.16
C ALA A 109 26.55 -9.32 17.05
N VAL A 110 25.70 -8.97 16.08
CA VAL A 110 25.33 -9.85 14.97
C VAL A 110 26.46 -9.97 13.92
N ARG A 111 27.37 -9.00 13.83
CA ARG A 111 28.51 -9.06 12.91
C ARG A 111 29.64 -10.00 13.36
N GLY A 112 29.53 -10.64 14.52
CA GLY A 112 30.52 -11.56 15.07
C GLY A 112 31.80 -10.78 15.45
N GLU A 113 32.20 -10.93 16.68
CA GLU A 113 33.47 -10.45 17.19
C GLU A 113 34.62 -11.01 16.32
N GLN A 114 35.01 -10.26 15.29
CA GLN A 114 36.40 -10.30 14.88
C GLN A 114 37.09 -9.35 15.83
N GLU A 115 37.89 -9.89 16.71
CA GLU A 115 38.85 -9.16 17.53
C GLU A 115 39.61 -8.20 16.59
N HIS A 116 39.23 -6.92 16.64
CA HIS A 116 39.99 -5.85 16.02
C HIS A 116 40.91 -5.28 17.07
N GLU A 117 42.18 -5.28 16.76
CA GLU A 117 43.19 -4.59 17.60
C GLU A 117 42.78 -3.14 17.81
N PRO A 118 43.08 -2.54 18.99
CA PRO A 118 42.71 -1.17 19.31
C PRO A 118 43.52 -0.16 18.44
N GLY A 119 42.98 0.19 17.30
CA GLY A 119 43.59 1.10 16.33
C GLY A 119 42.67 1.58 15.22
N ASP A 120 41.60 0.83 14.93
CA ASP A 120 40.57 1.25 13.97
C ASP A 120 39.48 2.05 14.69
N ARG A 121 39.29 3.26 14.23
CA ARG A 121 38.37 4.25 14.79
C ARG A 121 36.97 3.71 14.70
N ASP A 122 36.43 3.23 15.81
CA ASP A 122 35.03 2.99 15.96
C ASP A 122 34.21 4.20 15.51
N ILE A 123 33.28 4.00 14.61
CA ILE A 123 32.32 5.01 14.21
C ILE A 123 31.32 5.17 15.36
N LEU A 124 31.77 5.68 16.46
CA LEU A 124 30.95 6.45 17.36
C LEU A 124 30.71 7.77 16.63
N VAL A 125 29.50 7.97 16.10
CA VAL A 125 29.00 9.33 15.89
C VAL A 125 29.06 9.93 17.30
N SER A 126 30.16 10.58 17.62
CA SER A 126 30.31 11.13 18.94
C SER A 126 29.24 12.19 19.08
N TYR A 127 28.45 12.07 20.14
CA TYR A 127 27.42 13.04 20.52
C TYR A 127 27.95 14.47 20.49
N GLU A 128 29.28 14.64 20.71
CA GLU A 128 30.00 15.88 20.66
C GLU A 128 30.16 16.43 19.23
N ALA A 129 30.43 15.59 18.22
CA ALA A 129 30.53 16.03 16.83
C ALA A 129 29.18 16.50 16.27
N VAL A 130 28.06 15.83 16.64
CA VAL A 130 26.71 16.27 16.29
C VAL A 130 26.34 17.57 17.03
N ARG A 131 26.76 17.72 18.28
CA ARG A 131 26.53 18.92 19.08
C ARG A 131 27.32 20.13 18.57
N GLU A 132 28.58 19.97 18.16
CA GLU A 132 29.40 21.04 17.58
C GLU A 132 28.87 21.51 16.22
N ASN A 133 28.42 20.61 15.37
CA ASN A 133 27.79 20.96 14.08
C ASN A 133 26.44 21.68 14.24
N LEU A 134 25.67 21.35 15.23
CA LEU A 134 24.42 22.05 15.56
C LEU A 134 24.66 23.43 16.22
N ALA A 135 25.76 23.59 16.93
CA ALA A 135 26.12 24.86 17.58
C ALA A 135 26.77 25.87 16.63
N SER A 136 27.43 25.41 15.57
CA SER A 136 28.14 26.27 14.61
C SER A 136 27.26 26.94 13.56
N GLY A 137 25.95 26.56 13.46
CA GLY A 137 25.02 27.20 12.53
C GLY A 137 25.41 27.10 11.05
N THR A 138 26.38 26.25 10.73
CA THR A 138 26.75 25.98 9.34
C THR A 138 25.81 24.94 8.77
N ASP A 139 25.09 25.32 7.70
CA ASP A 139 24.24 24.48 6.88
C ASP A 139 25.03 23.33 6.22
N THR A 140 25.38 22.31 6.99
CA THR A 140 26.02 21.09 6.49
C THR A 140 25.07 19.89 6.45
N TYR A 141 23.84 20.12 5.98
CA TYR A 141 22.89 19.03 5.68
C TYR A 141 23.32 18.16 4.50
N ASN A 142 24.47 18.41 3.88
CA ASN A 142 24.85 17.72 2.64
C ASN A 142 25.98 16.70 2.78
N THR A 143 26.55 16.47 3.96
CA THR A 143 27.65 15.50 4.06
C THR A 143 27.60 14.74 5.39
N VAL A 144 27.18 13.48 5.35
CA VAL A 144 27.36 12.54 6.46
C VAL A 144 28.44 11.56 6.05
N THR A 145 29.57 11.57 6.75
CA THR A 145 30.67 10.65 6.52
C THR A 145 30.55 9.44 7.44
N TYR A 146 30.38 8.25 6.87
CA TYR A 146 30.42 6.97 7.57
C TYR A 146 31.74 6.28 7.21
N GLY A 147 32.76 6.39 8.04
CA GLY A 147 34.07 5.87 7.73
C GLY A 147 34.62 6.47 6.42
N ASP A 148 35.13 5.63 5.51
CA ASP A 148 35.59 6.08 4.18
C ASP A 148 34.45 6.34 3.16
N LEU A 149 33.18 6.26 3.56
CA LEU A 149 32.01 6.53 2.72
C LEU A 149 31.55 7.98 2.94
N THR A 150 31.91 8.86 2.00
CA THR A 150 31.33 10.20 1.94
C THR A 150 30.03 10.17 1.19
N VAL A 151 28.89 10.33 1.87
CA VAL A 151 27.57 10.46 1.25
C VAL A 151 27.26 11.94 1.11
N GLY A 152 27.72 12.51 0.01
CA GLY A 152 27.43 13.89 -0.36
C GLY A 152 27.92 14.15 -1.76
N GLY A 153 27.04 14.59 -2.66
CA GLY A 153 27.41 15.13 -3.98
C GLY A 153 28.14 14.18 -4.92
N GLY A 154 27.50 13.10 -5.36
CA GLY A 154 28.03 12.21 -6.39
C GLY A 154 28.49 10.87 -5.82
N LEU A 155 27.62 9.89 -5.90
CA LEU A 155 27.89 8.51 -5.49
C LEU A 155 29.01 7.89 -6.33
N PRO A 156 30.14 7.44 -5.77
CA PRO A 156 31.07 6.56 -6.46
C PRO A 156 30.56 5.11 -6.35
N PHE A 157 29.43 4.80 -6.98
CA PHE A 157 28.98 3.45 -7.27
C PHE A 157 29.19 3.10 -8.74
N ALA A 158 30.40 3.35 -9.26
CA ALA A 158 30.68 3.21 -10.69
C ALA A 158 31.15 1.80 -11.13
N GLY A 159 31.27 0.82 -10.28
CA GLY A 159 31.82 -0.48 -10.71
C GLY A 159 30.93 -1.71 -10.52
N GLY A 160 30.04 -1.71 -9.54
CA GLY A 160 29.20 -2.88 -9.20
C GLY A 160 27.76 -2.77 -9.62
N VAL A 161 27.24 -1.55 -9.72
CA VAL A 161 25.82 -1.26 -9.98
C VAL A 161 25.45 -1.48 -11.44
N ASP A 162 26.35 -1.23 -12.37
CA ASP A 162 26.07 -1.39 -13.82
C ASP A 162 25.96 -2.86 -14.21
N SER A 163 26.75 -3.74 -13.61
CA SER A 163 26.63 -5.19 -13.80
C SER A 163 25.34 -5.73 -13.17
N ALA A 164 24.97 -5.27 -11.99
CA ALA A 164 23.72 -5.64 -11.33
C ALA A 164 22.49 -5.02 -12.05
N ARG A 165 22.59 -3.77 -12.50
CA ARG A 165 21.58 -3.11 -13.34
C ARG A 165 21.44 -3.77 -14.71
N ALA A 166 22.54 -4.16 -15.36
CA ALA A 166 22.49 -4.86 -16.63
C ALA A 166 21.84 -6.27 -16.48
N LYS A 167 22.18 -7.01 -15.42
CA LYS A 167 21.54 -8.28 -15.09
C LYS A 167 20.05 -8.10 -14.71
N LEU A 168 19.72 -7.03 -13.95
CA LEU A 168 18.34 -6.73 -13.59
C LEU A 168 17.55 -6.26 -14.81
N ARG A 169 18.11 -5.40 -15.67
CA ARG A 169 17.49 -5.00 -16.95
C ARG A 169 17.30 -6.17 -17.89
N GLY A 170 18.27 -7.08 -18.00
CA GLY A 170 18.13 -8.30 -18.80
C GLY A 170 17.06 -9.24 -18.26
N ARG A 171 16.97 -9.41 -16.94
CA ARG A 171 15.91 -10.19 -16.29
C ARG A 171 14.55 -9.50 -16.41
N MET A 172 14.49 -8.18 -16.23
CA MET A 172 13.26 -7.42 -16.41
C MET A 172 12.81 -7.39 -17.88
N ALA A 173 13.72 -7.27 -18.85
CA ALA A 173 13.38 -7.35 -20.26
C ALA A 173 12.83 -8.72 -20.65
N ALA A 174 13.44 -9.81 -20.17
CA ALA A 174 12.94 -11.17 -20.40
C ALA A 174 11.60 -11.44 -19.71
N VAL A 175 11.37 -10.85 -18.53
CA VAL A 175 10.07 -10.88 -17.84
C VAL A 175 9.05 -10.02 -18.58
N THR A 176 9.43 -8.81 -19.02
CA THR A 176 8.57 -7.91 -19.80
C THR A 176 8.16 -8.55 -21.13
N GLU A 177 9.10 -9.14 -21.87
CA GLU A 177 8.81 -9.81 -23.14
C GLU A 177 7.93 -11.06 -22.95
N ARG A 178 8.06 -11.77 -21.84
CA ARG A 178 7.15 -12.87 -21.48
C ARG A 178 5.76 -12.36 -21.07
N PHE A 179 5.67 -11.22 -20.38
CA PHE A 179 4.40 -10.61 -19.98
C PHE A 179 3.69 -9.94 -21.16
N ASP A 180 4.41 -9.28 -22.06
CA ASP A 180 3.81 -8.64 -23.26
C ASP A 180 3.20 -9.67 -24.22
N ARG A 181 3.82 -10.83 -24.40
CA ARG A 181 3.21 -11.96 -25.15
C ARG A 181 2.00 -12.55 -24.43
N ARG A 182 1.90 -12.46 -23.11
CA ARG A 182 0.80 -13.01 -22.29
C ARG A 182 -0.27 -11.98 -21.99
N GLY A 183 0.11 -10.72 -21.79
CA GLY A 183 -0.83 -9.60 -21.69
C GLY A 183 -1.73 -9.51 -22.92
N SER A 184 -1.22 -9.86 -24.11
CA SER A 184 -2.03 -9.91 -25.33
C SER A 184 -3.07 -11.06 -25.30
N SER A 185 -2.76 -12.19 -24.67
CA SER A 185 -3.71 -13.31 -24.51
C SER A 185 -4.77 -13.00 -23.46
N MET A 186 -4.35 -12.45 -22.31
CA MET A 186 -5.25 -12.02 -21.26
C MET A 186 -6.16 -10.87 -21.74
N ARG A 187 -5.61 -9.92 -22.50
CA ARG A 187 -6.37 -8.86 -23.15
C ARG A 187 -7.39 -9.43 -24.15
N LYS A 188 -7.03 -10.39 -24.98
CA LYS A 188 -7.95 -11.06 -25.91
C LYS A 188 -9.04 -11.85 -25.18
N ARG A 189 -8.73 -12.51 -24.05
CA ARG A 189 -9.75 -13.20 -23.22
C ARG A 189 -10.67 -12.19 -22.54
N LEU A 190 -10.12 -11.09 -22.01
CA LEU A 190 -10.88 -10.00 -21.44
C LEU A 190 -11.77 -9.32 -22.50
N GLU A 191 -11.21 -9.02 -23.67
CA GLU A 191 -11.93 -8.49 -24.82
C GLU A 191 -13.01 -9.47 -25.32
N LYS A 192 -12.72 -10.79 -25.30
CA LYS A 192 -13.69 -11.83 -25.62
C LYS A 192 -14.78 -11.94 -24.56
N ALA A 193 -14.44 -11.89 -23.27
CA ALA A 193 -15.42 -11.88 -22.17
C ALA A 193 -16.30 -10.63 -22.21
N LEU A 194 -15.72 -9.49 -22.62
CA LEU A 194 -16.45 -8.23 -22.81
C LEU A 194 -17.30 -8.23 -24.09
N SER A 195 -16.89 -8.99 -25.13
CA SER A 195 -17.58 -9.02 -26.44
C SER A 195 -18.61 -10.14 -26.56
N THR A 196 -18.55 -11.17 -25.75
CA THR A 196 -19.45 -12.34 -25.83
C THR A 196 -20.60 -12.28 -24.83
N GLY A 197 -21.20 -11.14 -24.51
CA GLY A 197 -22.52 -10.99 -23.89
C GLY A 197 -23.06 -12.14 -22.99
N GLY A 198 -22.18 -12.93 -22.39
CA GLY A 198 -22.52 -14.14 -21.69
C GLY A 198 -22.89 -13.92 -20.23
N PHE A 199 -23.74 -12.96 -19.97
CA PHE A 199 -24.42 -12.83 -18.68
C PHE A 199 -25.92 -12.84 -18.92
N ASP A 200 -26.52 -13.98 -18.66
CA ASP A 200 -27.95 -14.07 -18.41
C ASP A 200 -28.24 -13.30 -17.12
N ALA A 201 -28.46 -12.00 -17.28
CA ALA A 201 -28.94 -11.16 -16.21
C ALA A 201 -30.46 -11.09 -16.33
N GLU A 202 -31.16 -11.72 -15.44
CA GLU A 202 -32.60 -11.43 -15.18
C GLU A 202 -32.84 -9.98 -14.70
N ALA A 203 -31.92 -9.06 -14.94
CA ALA A 203 -32.02 -7.61 -14.76
C ALA A 203 -31.35 -6.88 -15.93
N GLY A 204 -31.91 -6.93 -17.01
CA GLY A 204 -32.28 -6.11 -18.13
C GLY A 204 -31.37 -4.97 -18.62
N VAL A 205 -30.04 -5.02 -18.60
CA VAL A 205 -29.25 -4.13 -19.48
C VAL A 205 -28.04 -4.91 -19.99
N SER A 206 -27.97 -5.13 -21.31
CA SER A 206 -26.85 -5.79 -21.97
C SER A 206 -25.59 -4.91 -21.96
N LEU A 207 -24.40 -5.54 -22.02
CA LEU A 207 -23.12 -4.82 -22.21
C LEU A 207 -23.12 -4.01 -23.51
N GLU A 208 -23.94 -4.37 -24.50
CA GLU A 208 -24.15 -3.62 -25.73
C GLU A 208 -24.93 -2.33 -25.47
N ASP A 209 -25.93 -2.34 -24.60
CA ASP A 209 -26.68 -1.13 -24.22
C ASP A 209 -25.83 -0.18 -23.39
N ALA A 210 -24.99 -0.68 -22.49
CA ALA A 210 -24.02 0.13 -21.75
C ALA A 210 -22.92 0.69 -22.70
N SER A 211 -22.50 -0.08 -23.69
CA SER A 211 -21.56 0.34 -24.73
C SER A 211 -22.20 1.32 -25.73
N ALA A 212 -23.47 1.15 -26.08
CA ALA A 212 -24.23 2.05 -26.95
C ALA A 212 -24.50 3.38 -26.23
N ALA A 213 -24.92 3.35 -24.96
CA ALA A 213 -25.08 4.55 -24.14
C ALA A 213 -23.75 5.31 -23.95
N ALA A 214 -22.62 4.60 -23.87
CA ALA A 214 -21.30 5.21 -23.82
C ALA A 214 -20.88 5.85 -25.17
N ARG A 215 -21.37 5.32 -26.30
CA ARG A 215 -21.10 5.88 -27.64
C ARG A 215 -21.99 7.08 -27.99
N GLU A 216 -23.23 7.11 -27.50
CA GLU A 216 -24.13 8.27 -27.68
C GLU A 216 -23.71 9.50 -26.84
N ALA A 217 -22.97 9.29 -25.75
CA ALA A 217 -22.45 10.35 -24.90
C ALA A 217 -21.28 11.17 -25.52
N THR A 218 -20.86 10.89 -26.75
CA THR A 218 -19.75 11.62 -27.43
C THR A 218 -20.19 12.90 -28.16
N ALA A 219 -21.01 13.71 -27.56
CA ALA A 219 -21.24 15.08 -28.01
C ALA A 219 -20.09 16.03 -27.58
N PRO A 220 -19.58 16.94 -28.40
CA PRO A 220 -18.30 17.63 -28.21
C PRO A 220 -18.27 18.78 -27.19
N THR A 221 -19.20 18.86 -26.27
CA THR A 221 -19.28 19.91 -25.23
C THR A 221 -19.26 19.41 -23.78
N SER A 222 -19.05 18.12 -23.57
CA SER A 222 -19.07 17.53 -22.20
C SER A 222 -17.67 17.49 -21.58
N ASN A 223 -17.63 17.56 -20.26
CA ASN A 223 -16.41 17.41 -19.47
C ASN A 223 -16.01 15.91 -19.45
N ARG A 224 -15.13 15.47 -20.34
CA ARG A 224 -14.67 14.08 -20.46
C ARG A 224 -14.24 13.45 -19.13
N ALA A 225 -13.65 14.23 -18.22
CA ALA A 225 -13.26 13.74 -16.91
C ALA A 225 -14.48 13.37 -16.07
N TRP A 226 -15.52 14.18 -16.10
CA TRP A 226 -16.77 13.89 -15.39
C TRP A 226 -17.51 12.69 -15.97
N GLU A 227 -17.50 12.54 -17.27
CA GLU A 227 -18.06 11.36 -17.96
C GLU A 227 -17.35 10.07 -17.53
N SER A 228 -16.01 10.07 -17.49
CA SER A 228 -15.25 8.93 -16.99
C SER A 228 -15.62 8.59 -15.54
N VAL A 229 -15.81 9.59 -14.67
CA VAL A 229 -16.27 9.36 -13.30
C VAL A 229 -17.66 8.74 -13.28
N GLN A 230 -18.59 9.21 -14.11
CA GLN A 230 -19.94 8.65 -14.18
C GLN A 230 -19.93 7.20 -14.68
N LEU A 231 -19.12 6.90 -15.70
CA LEU A 231 -18.95 5.54 -16.21
C LEU A 231 -18.29 4.61 -15.16
N ALA A 232 -17.23 5.07 -14.48
CA ALA A 232 -16.60 4.32 -13.39
C ALA A 232 -17.58 4.00 -12.24
N ARG A 233 -18.57 4.86 -12.02
CA ARG A 233 -19.62 4.71 -10.99
C ARG A 233 -20.87 4.01 -11.48
N ASN A 234 -20.94 3.64 -12.75
CA ASN A 234 -22.12 2.98 -13.30
C ASN A 234 -22.38 1.67 -12.54
N VAL A 235 -23.60 1.53 -12.03
CA VAL A 235 -24.02 0.39 -11.19
C VAL A 235 -24.15 -0.91 -11.99
N HIS A 236 -24.28 -0.82 -13.30
CA HIS A 236 -24.47 -1.98 -14.18
C HIS A 236 -23.16 -2.52 -14.77
N ARG A 237 -22.02 -1.88 -14.50
CA ARG A 237 -20.76 -2.45 -14.97
C ARG A 237 -20.38 -3.72 -14.18
N PRO A 238 -19.61 -4.63 -14.80
CA PRO A 238 -19.12 -5.82 -14.10
C PRO A 238 -18.33 -5.45 -12.84
N THR A 239 -18.56 -6.18 -11.76
CA THR A 239 -17.77 -6.07 -10.52
C THR A 239 -16.59 -7.04 -10.53
N ALA A 240 -15.73 -6.99 -9.54
CA ALA A 240 -14.53 -7.83 -9.50
C ALA A 240 -14.86 -9.33 -9.55
N LEU A 241 -15.92 -9.79 -8.90
CA LEU A 241 -16.35 -11.19 -8.98
C LEU A 241 -16.69 -11.62 -10.40
N ALA A 242 -17.34 -10.76 -11.18
CA ALA A 242 -17.65 -11.07 -12.57
C ALA A 242 -16.39 -11.28 -13.42
N TYR A 243 -15.33 -10.50 -13.13
CA TYR A 243 -14.03 -10.72 -13.78
C TYR A 243 -13.37 -12.01 -13.31
N ILE A 244 -13.39 -12.31 -12.01
CA ILE A 244 -12.87 -13.57 -11.48
C ILE A 244 -13.55 -14.75 -12.16
N ASP A 245 -14.87 -14.77 -12.23
CA ASP A 245 -15.66 -15.82 -12.86
C ASP A 245 -15.29 -15.99 -14.36
N SER A 246 -14.88 -14.90 -15.03
CA SER A 246 -14.62 -14.93 -16.48
C SER A 246 -13.22 -15.45 -16.86
N PHE A 247 -12.21 -15.29 -16.00
CA PHE A 247 -10.83 -15.64 -16.38
C PHE A 247 -10.04 -16.41 -15.33
N VAL A 248 -10.60 -16.71 -14.15
CA VAL A 248 -9.94 -17.52 -13.11
C VAL A 248 -10.64 -18.88 -13.02
N ASP A 249 -9.96 -19.91 -13.45
CA ASP A 249 -10.48 -21.28 -13.39
C ASP A 249 -10.34 -21.81 -11.95
N GLY A 250 -11.38 -22.50 -11.43
CA GLY A 250 -11.36 -23.18 -10.14
C GLY A 250 -11.06 -22.25 -8.94
N PHE A 251 -11.64 -21.06 -8.96
CA PHE A 251 -11.43 -20.10 -7.88
C PHE A 251 -11.95 -20.63 -6.54
N ILE A 252 -11.11 -20.56 -5.52
CA ILE A 252 -11.45 -20.91 -4.13
C ILE A 252 -11.24 -19.65 -3.29
N GLU A 253 -12.32 -19.09 -2.77
CA GLU A 253 -12.26 -17.93 -1.87
C GLU A 253 -11.71 -18.31 -0.50
N LEU A 254 -10.85 -17.46 0.05
CA LEU A 254 -10.25 -17.58 1.37
C LEU A 254 -10.61 -16.39 2.24
N HIS A 255 -11.22 -16.66 3.38
CA HIS A 255 -11.80 -15.67 4.26
C HIS A 255 -10.93 -15.33 5.48
N GLY A 256 -11.20 -14.17 6.07
CA GLY A 256 -10.74 -13.74 7.37
C GLY A 256 -9.30 -13.24 7.44
N ASP A 257 -9.10 -12.25 8.29
CA ASP A 257 -7.77 -11.68 8.60
C ASP A 257 -6.99 -12.50 9.64
N ARG A 258 -7.65 -13.46 10.32
CA ARG A 258 -7.15 -14.28 11.44
C ARG A 258 -6.81 -13.49 12.71
N MET A 259 -7.34 -12.30 12.83
CA MET A 259 -7.14 -11.41 13.98
C MET A 259 -8.46 -10.95 14.57
N PHE A 260 -9.33 -10.35 13.75
CA PHE A 260 -10.59 -9.76 14.19
C PHE A 260 -11.80 -10.34 13.45
N GLY A 261 -11.75 -10.42 12.12
CA GLY A 261 -12.91 -10.85 11.34
C GLY A 261 -12.65 -11.00 9.86
N ASP A 262 -13.73 -11.00 9.09
CA ASP A 262 -13.70 -10.96 7.63
C ASP A 262 -14.33 -9.67 7.12
N ASP A 263 -13.90 -9.24 5.95
CA ASP A 263 -14.46 -8.09 5.24
C ASP A 263 -14.89 -8.48 3.83
N GLY A 264 -16.19 -8.42 3.59
CA GLY A 264 -16.78 -8.74 2.30
C GLY A 264 -16.46 -7.74 1.18
N ALA A 265 -15.92 -6.55 1.52
CA ALA A 265 -15.46 -5.59 0.52
C ALA A 265 -14.17 -6.02 -0.18
N VAL A 266 -13.47 -7.02 0.36
CA VAL A 266 -12.28 -7.61 -0.27
C VAL A 266 -12.48 -9.11 -0.43
N VAL A 267 -12.48 -9.58 -1.65
CA VAL A 267 -12.49 -10.99 -2.03
C VAL A 267 -11.08 -11.45 -2.28
N CYS A 268 -10.64 -12.46 -1.58
CA CYS A 268 -9.31 -13.05 -1.74
C CYS A 268 -9.40 -14.55 -2.00
N GLY A 269 -8.58 -15.07 -2.88
CA GLY A 269 -8.61 -16.51 -3.14
C GLY A 269 -7.50 -17.01 -4.03
N LEU A 270 -7.59 -18.28 -4.35
CA LEU A 270 -6.66 -19.01 -5.21
C LEU A 270 -7.40 -19.55 -6.42
N GLY A 271 -6.72 -19.57 -7.55
CA GLY A 271 -7.28 -20.14 -8.78
C GLY A 271 -6.23 -20.30 -9.85
N TRP A 272 -6.65 -20.56 -11.06
CA TRP A 272 -5.76 -20.78 -12.19
C TRP A 272 -6.03 -19.76 -13.28
N ILE A 273 -4.98 -19.19 -13.84
CA ILE A 273 -5.05 -18.35 -15.05
C ILE A 273 -4.10 -18.99 -16.07
N GLU A 274 -4.65 -19.47 -17.19
CA GLU A 274 -3.87 -20.13 -18.25
C GLU A 274 -2.95 -21.26 -17.71
N GLY A 275 -3.49 -22.09 -16.81
CA GLY A 275 -2.76 -23.22 -16.22
C GLY A 275 -1.72 -22.84 -15.17
N ARG A 276 -1.71 -21.59 -14.68
CA ARG A 276 -0.82 -21.12 -13.61
C ARG A 276 -1.61 -20.83 -12.36
N ALA A 277 -1.16 -21.38 -11.24
CA ALA A 277 -1.71 -21.05 -9.94
C ALA A 277 -1.44 -19.58 -9.59
N VAL A 278 -2.46 -18.84 -9.23
CA VAL A 278 -2.39 -17.43 -8.84
C VAL A 278 -3.11 -17.19 -7.52
N THR A 279 -2.71 -16.13 -6.85
CA THR A 279 -3.47 -15.54 -5.76
C THR A 279 -4.21 -14.32 -6.31
N VAL A 280 -5.52 -14.26 -6.13
CA VAL A 280 -6.36 -13.14 -6.55
C VAL A 280 -6.82 -12.37 -5.34
N ILE A 281 -6.71 -11.05 -5.39
CA ILE A 281 -7.14 -10.11 -4.35
C ILE A 281 -7.97 -9.04 -5.05
N ALA A 282 -9.23 -8.89 -4.66
CA ALA A 282 -10.16 -8.06 -5.39
C ALA A 282 -11.02 -7.19 -4.46
N GLN A 283 -11.14 -5.91 -4.77
CA GLN A 283 -12.14 -5.06 -4.13
C GLN A 283 -13.49 -5.25 -4.83
N GLU A 284 -14.51 -5.61 -4.06
CA GLU A 284 -15.83 -5.98 -4.55
C GLU A 284 -16.90 -5.03 -4.02
N LYS A 285 -17.60 -4.38 -4.93
CA LYS A 285 -18.67 -3.42 -4.59
C LYS A 285 -20.05 -4.05 -4.37
N GLY A 286 -20.26 -5.23 -4.91
CA GLY A 286 -21.58 -5.87 -4.97
C GLY A 286 -22.44 -5.40 -6.16
N ARG A 287 -23.30 -6.28 -6.64
CA ARG A 287 -24.13 -6.09 -7.84
C ARG A 287 -25.45 -5.38 -7.58
N ASP A 288 -26.06 -5.68 -6.44
CA ASP A 288 -27.33 -5.09 -6.00
C ASP A 288 -27.16 -4.31 -4.69
N LEU A 289 -28.21 -3.63 -4.24
CA LEU A 289 -28.16 -2.81 -3.03
C LEU A 289 -27.84 -3.63 -1.78
N LYS A 290 -28.35 -4.88 -1.68
CA LYS A 290 -28.12 -5.76 -0.53
C LYS A 290 -26.67 -6.19 -0.45
N GLU A 291 -26.09 -6.63 -1.58
CA GLU A 291 -24.68 -6.99 -1.68
C GLU A 291 -23.78 -5.77 -1.41
N ARG A 292 -24.14 -4.60 -1.93
CA ARG A 292 -23.40 -3.36 -1.72
C ARG A 292 -23.33 -2.97 -0.25
N ILE A 293 -24.44 -3.06 0.47
CA ILE A 293 -24.46 -2.81 1.91
C ILE A 293 -23.56 -3.82 2.63
N ALA A 294 -23.69 -5.11 2.32
CA ALA A 294 -22.90 -6.17 2.95
C ALA A 294 -21.40 -6.06 2.65
N ARG A 295 -21.03 -5.37 1.58
CA ARG A 295 -19.63 -5.14 1.14
C ARG A 295 -19.15 -3.69 1.35
N ASN A 296 -19.80 -2.95 2.24
CA ASN A 296 -19.48 -1.55 2.53
C ASN A 296 -19.30 -0.69 1.26
N PHE A 297 -20.11 -0.94 0.22
CA PHE A 297 -20.01 -0.28 -1.09
C PHE A 297 -18.62 -0.38 -1.74
N GLY A 298 -17.87 -1.44 -1.44
CA GLY A 298 -16.50 -1.64 -1.89
C GLY A 298 -15.47 -0.79 -1.14
N CYS A 299 -15.82 -0.30 0.04
CA CYS A 299 -14.90 0.43 0.92
C CYS A 299 -14.33 -0.55 1.96
N PRO A 300 -13.08 -1.03 1.83
CA PRO A 300 -12.54 -2.01 2.74
C PRO A 300 -12.31 -1.47 4.14
N GLN A 301 -12.60 -2.32 5.12
CA GLN A 301 -12.22 -2.16 6.52
C GLN A 301 -10.80 -2.69 6.76
N PRO A 302 -10.20 -2.47 7.96
CA PRO A 302 -8.86 -2.98 8.28
C PRO A 302 -8.70 -4.48 8.03
N GLU A 303 -9.77 -5.26 8.30
CA GLU A 303 -9.80 -6.72 8.09
C GLU A 303 -9.58 -7.11 6.64
N GLY A 304 -10.13 -6.34 5.70
CA GLY A 304 -9.95 -6.56 4.26
C GLY A 304 -8.49 -6.38 3.83
N TYR A 305 -7.83 -5.34 4.32
CA TYR A 305 -6.41 -5.12 4.05
C TYR A 305 -5.52 -6.15 4.73
N ARG A 306 -5.79 -6.52 5.99
CA ARG A 306 -5.03 -7.57 6.69
C ARG A 306 -5.22 -8.94 6.04
N LYS A 307 -6.44 -9.27 5.56
CA LYS A 307 -6.71 -10.45 4.75
C LYS A 307 -5.86 -10.44 3.47
N SER A 308 -5.82 -9.32 2.78
CA SER A 308 -4.98 -9.14 1.58
C SER A 308 -3.51 -9.38 1.87
N LEU A 309 -2.96 -8.77 2.93
CA LEU A 309 -1.59 -8.96 3.38
C LEU A 309 -1.25 -10.42 3.66
N ARG A 310 -2.16 -11.11 4.35
CA ARG A 310 -2.02 -12.54 4.65
C ARG A 310 -1.88 -13.37 3.36
N LEU A 311 -2.70 -13.07 2.36
CA LEU A 311 -2.67 -13.78 1.07
C LEU A 311 -1.44 -13.41 0.23
N MET A 312 -0.97 -12.17 0.28
CA MET A 312 0.28 -11.73 -0.35
C MET A 312 1.48 -12.50 0.21
N ARG A 313 1.61 -12.59 1.54
CA ARG A 313 2.66 -13.38 2.20
C ARG A 313 2.56 -14.87 1.88
N GLN A 314 1.34 -15.40 1.78
CA GLN A 314 1.13 -16.79 1.35
C GLN A 314 1.52 -16.99 -0.13
N ALA A 315 1.23 -16.03 -1.00
CA ALA A 315 1.63 -16.07 -2.40
C ALA A 315 3.16 -16.11 -2.54
N GLU A 316 3.88 -15.27 -1.80
CA GLU A 316 5.34 -15.27 -1.77
C GLU A 316 5.89 -16.60 -1.28
N LYS A 317 5.37 -17.13 -0.16
CA LYS A 317 5.81 -18.43 0.39
C LYS A 317 5.73 -19.56 -0.60
N PHE A 318 4.71 -19.57 -1.47
CA PHE A 318 4.47 -20.66 -2.43
C PHE A 318 4.82 -20.29 -3.88
N GLY A 319 5.42 -19.13 -4.11
CA GLY A 319 5.86 -18.68 -5.44
C GLY A 319 4.72 -18.39 -6.42
N ARG A 320 3.51 -18.04 -5.94
CA ARG A 320 2.37 -17.69 -6.81
C ARG A 320 2.39 -16.22 -7.16
N SER A 321 2.08 -15.90 -8.41
CA SER A 321 1.82 -14.51 -8.80
C SER A 321 0.56 -13.97 -8.13
N VAL A 322 0.55 -12.66 -7.85
CA VAL A 322 -0.59 -11.95 -7.26
C VAL A 322 -1.28 -11.12 -8.33
N VAL A 323 -2.59 -11.24 -8.42
CA VAL A 323 -3.45 -10.43 -9.28
C VAL A 323 -4.38 -9.61 -8.39
N CYS A 324 -4.24 -8.29 -8.43
CA CYS A 324 -5.10 -7.36 -7.70
C CYS A 324 -6.12 -6.74 -8.65
N LEU A 325 -7.40 -6.81 -8.30
CA LEU A 325 -8.49 -6.12 -9.00
C LEU A 325 -8.97 -4.97 -8.11
N VAL A 326 -8.73 -3.74 -8.55
CA VAL A 326 -8.95 -2.54 -7.75
C VAL A 326 -10.23 -1.85 -8.18
N ASP A 327 -11.17 -1.72 -7.24
CA ASP A 327 -12.42 -1.02 -7.46
C ASP A 327 -13.03 -0.52 -6.16
N THR A 328 -12.55 0.61 -5.70
CA THR A 328 -13.02 1.26 -4.46
C THR A 328 -13.05 2.78 -4.61
N GLN A 329 -14.01 3.42 -4.01
CA GLN A 329 -14.00 4.88 -3.85
C GLN A 329 -13.05 5.33 -2.72
N GLY A 330 -12.56 4.41 -1.89
CA GLY A 330 -11.63 4.65 -0.78
C GLY A 330 -11.78 3.59 0.30
N ALA A 331 -10.90 3.61 1.29
CA ALA A 331 -11.04 2.79 2.47
C ALA A 331 -12.26 3.23 3.31
N PHE A 332 -12.85 2.30 4.06
CA PHE A 332 -13.96 2.64 4.94
C PHE A 332 -13.54 3.68 5.98
N CYS A 333 -14.31 4.75 6.09
CA CYS A 333 -14.07 5.86 7.02
C CYS A 333 -15.13 5.82 8.13
N GLY A 334 -14.82 5.16 9.22
CA GLY A 334 -15.67 5.04 10.39
C GLY A 334 -14.84 4.92 11.66
N MET A 335 -15.46 5.24 12.78
CA MET A 335 -14.81 5.19 14.10
C MET A 335 -14.21 3.81 14.37
N GLU A 336 -15.00 2.77 14.17
CA GLU A 336 -14.57 1.39 14.38
C GLU A 336 -13.39 0.96 13.49
N ALA A 337 -13.27 1.51 12.28
CA ALA A 337 -12.14 1.23 11.40
C ALA A 337 -10.86 1.92 11.91
N GLU A 338 -10.97 3.14 12.43
CA GLU A 338 -9.85 3.84 13.06
C GLU A 338 -9.38 3.09 14.32
N GLU A 339 -10.30 2.68 15.19
CA GLU A 339 -10.01 1.88 16.39
C GLU A 339 -9.25 0.59 16.07
N ARG A 340 -9.55 -0.03 14.92
CA ARG A 340 -8.89 -1.26 14.47
C ARG A 340 -7.70 -1.02 13.53
N GLY A 341 -7.20 0.22 13.45
CA GLY A 341 -5.97 0.57 12.73
C GLY A 341 -6.10 0.57 11.20
N GLN A 342 -7.07 1.32 10.67
CA GLN A 342 -7.27 1.45 9.22
C GLN A 342 -6.00 1.93 8.50
N GLY A 343 -5.35 2.98 9.04
CA GLY A 343 -4.12 3.52 8.48
C GLY A 343 -2.97 2.51 8.50
N ASN A 344 -2.80 1.80 9.61
CA ASN A 344 -1.78 0.76 9.75
C ASN A 344 -1.97 -0.37 8.74
N ALA A 345 -3.20 -0.89 8.60
CA ALA A 345 -3.47 -1.99 7.67
C ALA A 345 -3.19 -1.61 6.20
N ILE A 346 -3.45 -0.37 5.81
CA ILE A 346 -3.11 0.15 4.48
C ILE A 346 -1.58 0.29 4.34
N ALA A 347 -0.91 0.85 5.35
CA ALA A 347 0.54 1.04 5.37
C ALA A 347 1.30 -0.28 5.25
N ASP A 348 0.87 -1.31 5.99
CA ASP A 348 1.42 -2.67 5.94
C ASP A 348 1.29 -3.30 4.55
N ASN A 349 0.15 -3.11 3.89
CA ASN A 349 -0.04 -3.59 2.52
C ASN A 349 0.93 -2.92 1.54
N LEU A 350 1.12 -1.60 1.66
CA LEU A 350 2.06 -0.86 0.83
C LEU A 350 3.49 -1.35 1.01
N LEU A 351 3.90 -1.56 2.25
CA LEU A 351 5.24 -2.06 2.57
C LEU A 351 5.43 -3.48 2.02
N ALA A 352 4.46 -4.37 2.24
CA ALA A 352 4.51 -5.72 1.74
C ALA A 352 4.57 -5.79 0.21
N LEU A 353 3.70 -5.03 -0.50
CA LEU A 353 3.72 -4.98 -1.97
C LEU A 353 5.05 -4.45 -2.52
N ALA A 354 5.69 -3.50 -1.80
CA ALA A 354 6.99 -2.99 -2.20
C ALA A 354 8.11 -4.04 -2.12
N GLY A 355 7.99 -5.01 -1.19
CA GLY A 355 8.99 -6.05 -0.95
C GLY A 355 8.69 -7.41 -1.53
N LEU A 356 7.47 -7.69 -2.03
CA LEU A 356 7.08 -8.99 -2.56
C LEU A 356 8.00 -9.48 -3.68
N ARG A 357 8.47 -10.73 -3.53
CA ARG A 357 9.39 -11.37 -4.48
C ARG A 357 8.71 -12.22 -5.55
N VAL A 358 7.38 -12.14 -5.63
CA VAL A 358 6.57 -12.76 -6.67
C VAL A 358 5.97 -11.69 -7.57
N PRO A 359 5.67 -11.98 -8.85
CA PRO A 359 5.06 -11.00 -9.75
C PRO A 359 3.71 -10.52 -9.24
N VAL A 360 3.52 -9.21 -9.23
CA VAL A 360 2.25 -8.55 -8.88
C VAL A 360 1.72 -7.78 -10.06
N VAL A 361 0.46 -8.00 -10.40
CA VAL A 361 -0.27 -7.24 -11.43
C VAL A 361 -1.51 -6.65 -10.79
N SER A 362 -1.71 -5.34 -10.95
CA SER A 362 -2.93 -4.66 -10.49
C SER A 362 -3.71 -4.09 -11.66
N VAL A 363 -5.03 -4.27 -11.63
CA VAL A 363 -5.94 -3.75 -12.65
C VAL A 363 -7.00 -2.89 -11.98
N LEU A 364 -7.06 -1.61 -12.35
CA LEU A 364 -8.12 -0.71 -11.91
C LEU A 364 -9.34 -0.92 -12.80
N LEU A 365 -10.44 -1.41 -12.21
CA LEU A 365 -11.67 -1.75 -12.92
C LEU A 365 -12.62 -0.56 -13.07
N GLY A 366 -12.67 0.30 -12.07
CA GLY A 366 -13.59 1.44 -12.05
C GLY A 366 -13.03 2.60 -11.24
N GLU A 367 -13.29 2.65 -9.96
CA GLU A 367 -12.74 3.69 -9.09
C GLU A 367 -11.50 3.20 -8.34
N GLY A 368 -10.47 4.03 -8.33
CA GLY A 368 -9.27 3.86 -7.53
C GLY A 368 -9.11 5.02 -6.56
N GLY A 369 -9.82 4.97 -5.42
CA GLY A 369 -9.83 6.06 -4.45
C GLY A 369 -8.68 5.99 -3.45
N SER A 370 -7.82 7.02 -3.45
CA SER A 370 -6.86 7.35 -2.40
C SER A 370 -6.00 6.17 -1.92
N GLY A 371 -5.62 6.16 -0.64
CA GLY A 371 -4.84 5.09 0.01
C GLY A 371 -5.53 3.73 -0.02
N GLY A 372 -6.88 3.72 0.01
CA GLY A 372 -7.65 2.48 -0.05
C GLY A 372 -7.46 1.68 -1.33
N ALA A 373 -7.35 2.36 -2.46
CA ALA A 373 -6.99 1.73 -3.73
C ALA A 373 -5.49 1.44 -3.81
N LEU A 374 -4.65 2.37 -3.33
CA LEU A 374 -3.20 2.24 -3.42
C LEU A 374 -2.68 1.01 -2.69
N ALA A 375 -3.31 0.62 -1.58
CA ALA A 375 -3.00 -0.58 -0.81
C ALA A 375 -3.04 -1.90 -1.61
N LEU A 376 -3.64 -1.89 -2.81
CA LEU A 376 -3.67 -3.01 -3.76
C LEU A 376 -3.16 -2.63 -5.15
N ALA A 377 -2.91 -1.35 -5.41
CA ALA A 377 -2.50 -0.86 -6.73
C ALA A 377 -0.97 -0.73 -6.89
N LEU A 378 -0.19 -0.88 -5.81
CA LEU A 378 1.27 -0.95 -5.90
C LEU A 378 1.67 -2.32 -6.46
N ALA A 379 2.24 -2.35 -7.66
CA ALA A 379 2.50 -3.58 -8.38
C ALA A 379 3.64 -3.44 -9.40
N ASP A 380 4.20 -4.54 -9.87
CA ASP A 380 5.19 -4.56 -10.97
C ASP A 380 4.57 -4.06 -12.28
N ARG A 381 3.26 -4.31 -12.45
CA ARG A 381 2.47 -3.84 -13.58
C ARG A 381 1.11 -3.35 -13.10
N VAL A 382 0.78 -2.14 -13.53
CA VAL A 382 -0.54 -1.54 -13.28
C VAL A 382 -1.22 -1.32 -14.62
N ALA A 383 -2.41 -1.88 -14.76
CA ALA A 383 -3.32 -1.62 -15.86
C ALA A 383 -4.56 -0.89 -15.36
N MET A 384 -5.25 -0.24 -16.27
CA MET A 384 -6.42 0.56 -15.96
C MET A 384 -7.41 0.45 -17.11
N GLN A 385 -8.68 0.25 -16.83
CA GLN A 385 -9.71 0.31 -17.87
C GLN A 385 -9.84 1.74 -18.42
N GLU A 386 -10.30 1.88 -19.65
CA GLU A 386 -10.36 3.14 -20.38
C GLU A 386 -11.07 4.27 -19.60
N HIS A 387 -12.15 3.94 -18.92
CA HIS A 387 -12.94 4.90 -18.13
C HIS A 387 -12.75 4.75 -16.62
N ALA A 388 -11.79 3.94 -16.18
CA ALA A 388 -11.46 3.89 -14.76
C ALA A 388 -10.79 5.21 -14.33
N VAL A 389 -11.03 5.60 -13.10
CA VAL A 389 -10.48 6.82 -12.50
C VAL A 389 -9.64 6.49 -11.29
N TYR A 390 -8.55 7.23 -11.11
CA TYR A 390 -7.71 7.15 -9.93
C TYR A 390 -7.52 8.55 -9.33
N SER A 391 -7.81 8.71 -8.03
CA SER A 391 -7.77 9.99 -7.33
C SER A 391 -6.99 9.91 -6.02
#